data_0436cc0f3dde10a5bd48134166ad3e35
#
_entry.id   0436cc0f3dde10a5bd48134166ad3e35
#
_cell.length_a   1.000
_cell.length_b   1.000
_cell.length_c   1.000
_cell.angle_alpha   90.00
_cell.angle_beta   90.00
_cell.angle_gamma   90.00
#
_symmetry.space_group_name_H-M   'P 1'
#
loop_
_entity.id
_entity.type
_entity.pdbx_description
1 polymer ?
#
loop_
_entity_poly.entity_id
_entity_poly.type
_entity_poly.pdbx_seq_one_letter_code
_entity_poly.pdbx_strand_id
1 'polypeptide(L)'
;MAIELIGISLPLDSTDGDIREAAAARLRVRAEDIAGLRVKRQSVDSRRKDIRLVCTVHVTLRDEDRQRALEAQWGAAQAYAPPEIAYGSLNPAQPVVIGAGPCGLFAALLLASTA
;
A
#
# COMPACT_ATOMS: atom_id res chain seq x y z
N MET A 1 6.69 11.39 -9.83
CA MET A 1 6.74 10.37 -8.76
C MET A 1 5.87 10.82 -7.61
N ALA A 2 5.74 10.07 -6.56
CA ALA A 2 4.90 10.43 -5.41
C ALA A 2 5.75 10.43 -4.14
N ILE A 3 5.34 11.22 -3.14
CA ILE A 3 5.96 11.26 -1.82
C ILE A 3 5.33 10.15 -0.98
N GLU A 4 6.15 9.31 -0.33
CA GLU A 4 5.64 8.30 0.58
C GLU A 4 5.61 8.83 2.01
N LEU A 5 4.42 8.89 2.61
CA LEU A 5 4.22 9.24 4.01
C LEU A 5 3.81 8.01 4.80
N ILE A 6 4.67 7.61 5.73
CA ILE A 6 4.46 6.43 6.57
C ILE A 6 3.94 6.86 7.95
N GLY A 7 2.99 6.11 8.50
CA GLY A 7 2.55 6.26 9.88
C GLY A 7 1.68 7.49 10.15
N ILE A 8 0.78 7.83 9.22
CA ILE A 8 -0.28 8.81 9.48
C ILE A 8 -1.29 8.18 10.43
N SER A 9 -1.38 8.69 11.66
CA SER A 9 -2.25 8.16 12.69
C SER A 9 -3.51 9.02 12.84
N LEU A 10 -4.68 8.41 12.71
CA LEU A 10 -5.99 9.04 12.69
C LEU A 10 -6.99 8.27 13.57
N PRO A 11 -8.11 8.89 13.99
CA PRO A 11 -9.23 8.16 14.59
C PRO A 11 -9.80 7.11 13.63
N LEU A 12 -10.44 6.06 14.18
CA LEU A 12 -10.98 4.94 13.38
C LEU A 12 -12.07 5.36 12.38
N ASP A 13 -12.83 6.38 12.72
CA ASP A 13 -13.94 6.91 11.92
C ASP A 13 -13.51 7.96 10.89
N SER A 14 -12.20 8.09 10.65
CA SER A 14 -11.65 9.06 9.70
C SER A 14 -12.02 8.73 8.27
N THR A 15 -12.31 9.77 7.51
CA THR A 15 -12.64 9.72 6.09
C THR A 15 -11.39 9.94 5.21
N ASP A 16 -11.53 9.75 3.89
CA ASP A 16 -10.46 10.07 2.94
C ASP A 16 -10.08 11.56 2.97
N GLY A 17 -11.04 12.45 3.30
CA GLY A 17 -10.79 13.87 3.51
C GLY A 17 -9.86 14.11 4.69
N ASP A 18 -10.07 13.43 5.80
CA ASP A 18 -9.24 13.54 7.00
C ASP A 18 -7.82 13.04 6.74
N ILE A 19 -7.68 11.97 5.95
CA ILE A 19 -6.37 11.45 5.52
C ILE A 19 -5.63 12.49 4.67
N ARG A 20 -6.34 13.15 3.76
CA ARG A 20 -5.79 14.22 2.92
C ARG A 20 -5.32 15.42 3.75
N GLU A 21 -6.11 15.87 4.70
CA GLU A 21 -5.75 16.97 5.58
C GLU A 21 -4.55 16.64 6.47
N ALA A 22 -4.51 15.43 7.03
CA ALA A 22 -3.39 14.97 7.82
C ALA A 22 -2.10 14.86 7.00
N ALA A 23 -2.18 14.40 5.75
CA ALA A 23 -1.04 14.37 4.84
C ALA A 23 -0.56 15.77 4.49
N ALA A 24 -1.48 16.70 4.21
CA ALA A 24 -1.19 18.10 3.91
C ALA A 24 -0.48 18.79 5.10
N ALA A 25 -1.00 18.61 6.30
CA ALA A 25 -0.40 19.15 7.52
C ALA A 25 1.03 18.61 7.74
N ARG A 26 1.25 17.32 7.50
CA ARG A 26 2.57 16.70 7.66
C ARG A 26 3.58 17.20 6.65
N LEU A 27 3.17 17.44 5.41
CA LEU A 27 3.99 18.02 4.35
C LEU A 27 4.11 19.54 4.45
N ARG A 28 3.34 20.19 5.32
CA ARG A 28 3.23 21.66 5.45
C ARG A 28 2.82 22.32 4.12
N VAL A 29 1.83 21.71 3.47
CA VAL A 29 1.19 22.20 2.26
C VAL A 29 -0.31 22.35 2.51
N ARG A 30 -1.02 23.05 1.61
CA ARG A 30 -2.48 23.10 1.66
C ARG A 30 -3.07 21.82 1.05
N ALA A 31 -4.23 21.38 1.55
CA ALA A 31 -4.89 20.19 1.01
C ALA A 31 -5.24 20.33 -0.50
N GLU A 32 -5.48 21.55 -0.97
CA GLU A 32 -5.74 21.89 -2.38
C GLU A 32 -4.49 21.77 -3.28
N ASP A 33 -3.28 21.85 -2.70
CA ASP A 33 -2.03 21.67 -3.44
C ASP A 33 -1.74 20.18 -3.73
N ILE A 34 -2.49 19.27 -3.10
CA ILE A 34 -2.40 17.83 -3.35
C ILE A 34 -3.19 17.51 -4.62
N ALA A 35 -2.48 17.13 -5.68
CA ALA A 35 -3.09 16.70 -6.93
C ALA A 35 -3.69 15.28 -6.82
N GLY A 36 -2.98 14.39 -6.14
CA GLY A 36 -3.40 13.00 -5.93
C GLY A 36 -2.97 12.46 -4.58
N LEU A 37 -3.80 11.61 -4.00
CA LEU A 37 -3.51 10.87 -2.78
C LEU A 37 -4.00 9.45 -2.93
N ARG A 38 -3.14 8.49 -2.64
CA ARG A 38 -3.47 7.07 -2.67
C ARG A 38 -3.05 6.42 -1.36
N VAL A 39 -3.97 5.73 -0.71
CA VAL A 39 -3.66 4.91 0.45
C VAL A 39 -2.99 3.62 -0.03
N LYS A 40 -1.71 3.44 0.32
CA LYS A 40 -0.93 2.24 0.00
C LYS A 40 -1.19 1.11 0.99
N ARG A 41 -1.26 1.48 2.26
CA ARG A 41 -1.45 0.54 3.37
C ARG A 41 -2.27 1.20 4.46
N GLN A 42 -3.16 0.43 5.04
CA GLN A 42 -3.98 0.81 6.17
C GLN A 42 -3.96 -0.31 7.21
N SER A 43 -3.74 0.06 8.46
CA SER A 43 -3.75 -0.88 9.57
C SER A 43 -4.39 -0.24 10.80
N VAL A 44 -4.88 -1.08 11.72
CA VAL A 44 -5.45 -0.65 12.99
C VAL A 44 -4.41 -0.86 14.08
N ASP A 45 -4.06 0.19 14.81
CA ASP A 45 -3.21 0.12 15.98
C ASP A 45 -4.07 0.07 17.24
N SER A 46 -4.15 -1.11 17.85
CA SER A 46 -4.94 -1.36 19.06
C SER A 46 -4.08 -1.57 20.32
N ARG A 47 -2.80 -1.24 20.27
CA ARG A 47 -1.87 -1.42 21.40
C ARG A 47 -2.14 -0.49 22.58
N ARG A 48 -2.86 0.60 22.38
CA ARG A 48 -3.26 1.56 23.40
C ARG A 48 -4.78 1.54 23.58
N LYS A 49 -5.27 2.17 24.66
CA LYS A 49 -6.71 2.33 24.90
C LYS A 49 -7.42 3.08 23.75
N ASP A 50 -6.72 4.02 23.13
CA ASP A 50 -7.21 4.75 21.97
C ASP A 50 -6.78 3.99 20.71
N ILE A 51 -7.74 3.30 20.11
CA ILE A 51 -7.52 2.55 18.86
C ILE A 51 -7.41 3.55 17.71
N ARG A 52 -6.32 3.44 16.95
CA ARG A 52 -5.99 4.38 15.87
C ARG A 52 -5.91 3.67 14.53
N LEU A 53 -6.30 4.40 13.50
CA LEU A 53 -6.05 4.02 12.11
C LEU A 53 -4.68 4.55 11.71
N VAL A 54 -3.80 3.68 11.23
CA VAL A 54 -2.46 4.05 10.76
C VAL A 54 -2.34 3.79 9.28
N CYS A 55 -2.07 4.85 8.52
CA CYS A 55 -2.01 4.80 7.06
C CYS A 55 -0.60 5.10 6.55
N THR A 56 -0.23 4.41 5.47
CA THR A 56 0.85 4.81 4.57
C THR A 56 0.23 5.31 3.29
N VAL A 57 0.55 6.52 2.89
CA VAL A 57 -0.05 7.16 1.72
C VAL A 57 1.00 7.64 0.73
N HIS A 58 0.66 7.60 -0.54
CA HIS A 58 1.40 8.23 -1.61
C HIS A 58 0.71 9.54 -1.99
N VAL A 59 1.47 10.62 -1.96
CA VAL A 59 0.98 11.98 -2.24
C VAL A 59 1.68 12.54 -3.46
N THR A 60 0.91 13.12 -4.37
CA THR A 60 1.40 13.86 -5.53
C THR A 60 0.92 15.30 -5.41
N LEU A 61 1.82 16.26 -5.58
CA LEU A 61 1.52 17.68 -5.56
C LEU A 61 1.29 18.23 -6.97
N ARG A 62 0.62 19.37 -7.06
CA ARG A 62 0.43 20.13 -8.31
C ARG A 62 1.71 20.81 -8.77
N ASP A 63 2.53 21.28 -7.81
CA ASP A 63 3.80 21.94 -8.03
C ASP A 63 4.93 20.90 -8.08
N GLU A 64 5.53 20.71 -9.25
CA GLU A 64 6.59 19.73 -9.47
C GLU A 64 7.90 20.06 -8.75
N ASP A 65 8.25 21.32 -8.60
CA ASP A 65 9.50 21.72 -7.92
C ASP A 65 9.39 21.46 -6.41
N ARG A 66 8.23 21.79 -5.86
CA ARG A 66 7.92 21.48 -4.46
C ARG A 66 7.81 19.98 -4.22
N GLN A 67 7.26 19.25 -5.18
CA GLN A 67 7.22 17.79 -5.19
C GLN A 67 8.62 17.20 -5.05
N ARG A 68 9.56 17.58 -5.89
CA ARG A 68 10.96 17.10 -5.87
C ARG A 68 11.68 17.43 -4.56
N ALA A 69 11.49 18.64 -4.04
CA ALA A 69 12.09 19.05 -2.76
C ALA A 69 11.59 18.18 -1.61
N LEU A 70 10.29 17.87 -1.57
CA LEU A 70 9.70 17.03 -0.54
C LEU A 70 10.02 15.55 -0.72
N GLU A 71 10.15 15.06 -1.94
CA GLU A 71 10.64 13.69 -2.21
C GLU A 71 12.05 13.48 -1.68
N ALA A 72 12.92 14.47 -1.81
CA ALA A 72 14.28 14.42 -1.25
C ALA A 72 14.28 14.39 0.28
N GLN A 73 13.30 15.01 0.92
CA GLN A 73 13.18 15.09 2.37
C GLN A 73 12.47 13.89 3.00
N TRP A 74 11.40 13.42 2.38
CA TRP A 74 10.50 12.39 2.94
C TRP A 74 10.68 11.00 2.32
N GLY A 75 11.26 10.93 1.15
CA GLY A 75 11.40 9.73 0.34
C GLY A 75 10.40 9.67 -0.82
N ALA A 76 10.91 9.25 -1.97
CA ALA A 76 10.08 8.99 -3.13
C ALA A 76 9.41 7.61 -2.99
N ALA A 77 8.12 7.56 -3.32
CA ALA A 77 7.41 6.29 -3.38
C ALA A 77 7.98 5.43 -4.51
N GLN A 78 8.40 4.23 -4.18
CA GLN A 78 8.77 3.26 -5.19
C GLN A 78 7.52 2.82 -5.96
N ALA A 79 7.61 2.82 -7.28
CA ALA A 79 6.58 2.21 -8.11
C ALA A 79 6.48 0.73 -7.74
N TYR A 80 5.28 0.29 -7.31
CA TYR A 80 5.03 -1.12 -7.08
C TYR A 80 4.99 -1.84 -8.43
N ALA A 81 6.01 -2.60 -8.73
CA ALA A 81 5.96 -3.61 -9.77
C ALA A 81 5.61 -4.95 -9.10
N PRO A 82 4.43 -5.52 -9.38
CA PRO A 82 4.12 -6.86 -8.88
C PRO A 82 5.20 -7.82 -9.37
N PRO A 83 5.67 -8.74 -8.53
CA PRO A 83 6.65 -9.74 -8.97
C PRO A 83 6.07 -10.54 -10.13
N GLU A 84 6.83 -10.67 -11.19
CA GLU A 84 6.47 -11.54 -12.30
C GLU A 84 6.67 -12.99 -11.85
N ILE A 85 5.58 -13.70 -11.65
CA ILE A 85 5.63 -15.11 -11.22
C ILE A 85 5.81 -15.95 -12.48
N ALA A 86 7.04 -16.38 -12.76
CA ALA A 86 7.29 -17.36 -13.78
C ALA A 86 6.91 -18.74 -13.23
N TYR A 87 5.85 -19.32 -13.76
CA TYR A 87 5.50 -20.71 -13.50
C TYR A 87 6.41 -21.59 -14.34
N GLY A 88 7.25 -22.41 -13.70
CA GLY A 88 8.03 -23.42 -14.40
C GLY A 88 7.12 -24.48 -15.05
N SER A 89 7.66 -25.26 -16.00
CA SER A 89 6.95 -26.40 -16.56
C SER A 89 6.65 -27.42 -15.46
N LEU A 90 5.40 -27.84 -15.38
CA LEU A 90 5.00 -28.92 -14.46
C LEU A 90 5.72 -30.22 -14.86
N ASN A 91 6.33 -30.86 -13.87
CA ASN A 91 6.78 -32.24 -14.01
C ASN A 91 5.54 -33.12 -14.35
N PRO A 92 5.63 -34.07 -15.31
CA PRO A 92 4.51 -34.95 -15.66
C PRO A 92 3.98 -35.83 -14.51
N ALA A 93 4.64 -35.83 -13.36
CA ALA A 93 4.11 -36.46 -12.16
C ALA A 93 2.82 -35.73 -11.69
N GLN A 94 1.79 -36.48 -11.37
CA GLN A 94 0.56 -35.91 -10.82
C GLN A 94 0.83 -35.44 -9.38
N PRO A 95 0.85 -34.12 -9.12
CA PRO A 95 1.06 -33.62 -7.78
C PRO A 95 -0.15 -33.87 -6.90
N VAL A 96 0.08 -34.21 -5.64
CA VAL A 96 -0.96 -34.38 -4.63
C VAL A 96 -0.87 -33.23 -3.62
N VAL A 97 -1.98 -32.52 -3.43
CA VAL A 97 -2.06 -31.47 -2.41
C VAL A 97 -2.76 -32.03 -1.16
N ILE A 98 -2.05 -32.05 -0.03
CA ILE A 98 -2.56 -32.52 1.24
C ILE A 98 -2.89 -31.31 2.10
N GLY A 99 -4.18 -31.12 2.40
CA GLY A 99 -4.71 -30.03 3.21
C GLY A 99 -5.58 -29.05 2.43
N ALA A 100 -6.70 -28.67 3.04
CA ALA A 100 -7.69 -27.74 2.50
C ALA A 100 -7.63 -26.35 3.15
N GLY A 101 -6.48 -25.98 3.70
CA GLY A 101 -6.23 -24.61 4.16
C GLY A 101 -5.94 -23.65 3.00
N PRO A 102 -5.79 -22.34 3.27
CA PRO A 102 -5.56 -21.33 2.21
C PRO A 102 -4.40 -21.69 1.29
N CYS A 103 -3.28 -22.14 1.84
CA CYS A 103 -2.10 -22.53 1.06
C CYS A 103 -2.41 -23.72 0.12
N GLY A 104 -3.06 -24.76 0.63
CA GLY A 104 -3.40 -25.95 -0.16
C GLY A 104 -4.40 -25.64 -1.28
N LEU A 105 -5.40 -24.81 -1.02
CA LEU A 105 -6.38 -24.39 -2.02
C LEU A 105 -5.73 -23.57 -3.14
N PHE A 106 -4.86 -22.61 -2.82
CA PHE A 106 -4.14 -21.83 -3.83
C PHE A 106 -3.14 -22.69 -4.62
N ALA A 107 -2.46 -23.62 -3.96
CA ALA A 107 -1.56 -24.56 -4.65
C ALA A 107 -2.34 -25.44 -5.65
N ALA A 108 -3.49 -25.98 -5.25
CA ALA A 108 -4.34 -26.79 -6.12
C ALA A 108 -4.86 -25.96 -7.32
N LEU A 109 -5.29 -24.72 -7.08
CA LEU A 109 -5.75 -23.82 -8.13
C LEU A 109 -4.64 -23.53 -9.16
N LEU A 110 -3.44 -23.20 -8.71
CA LEU A 110 -2.30 -22.94 -9.57
C LEU A 110 -1.91 -24.19 -10.41
N LEU A 111 -1.82 -25.34 -9.77
CA LEU A 111 -1.51 -26.60 -10.45
C LEU A 111 -2.56 -26.96 -11.49
N ALA A 112 -3.86 -26.74 -11.21
CA ALA A 112 -4.92 -26.99 -12.17
C ALA A 112 -4.93 -26.00 -13.34
N SER A 113 -4.49 -24.75 -13.13
CA SER A 113 -4.46 -23.72 -14.18
C SER A 113 -3.23 -23.82 -15.09
N THR A 114 -2.20 -24.57 -14.69
CA THR A 114 -0.94 -24.74 -15.44
C THR A 114 -0.80 -26.14 -16.06
N ALA A 115 -1.81 -26.97 -15.89
CA ALA A 115 -1.86 -28.34 -16.46
C ALA A 115 -2.26 -28.36 -17.93
#